data_5ea09976608d8b1f5971b2b0fe67f423
#
_entry.id   5ea09976608d8b1f5971b2b0fe67f423
#
_cell.length_a   1.000
_cell.length_b   1.000
_cell.length_c   1.000
_cell.angle_alpha   90.00
_cell.angle_beta   90.00
_cell.angle_gamma   90.00
#
_symmetry.space_group_name_H-M   'P 1'
#
loop_
_entity.id
_entity.type
_entity.pdbx_description
1 polymer ?
#
loop_
_entity_poly.entity_id
_entity_poly.type
_entity_poly.pdbx_seq_one_letter_code
_entity_poly.pdbx_strand_id
1 'polypeptide(L)'
;MKLKLMFIACFTLLLVGCTGSEIKIKPENFLLDQRFNESYSSIGLLDASTGKNLPSVGNLTEAFSHEIRASRVAKDVYYPARPDDKTDVTFESNFNSELDTHSGSAFAKSFLTGFTFFILEPIFWYDFDYKFSGTVDVLKDGKVIKQSSAVTDVTLSVKWLSLGDVSKLESEAISQGKKSLFNQLLRDVHK
;
A
#
# COMPACT_ATOMS: atom_id res chain seq x y z
N MET A 1 -6.27 -38.93 -34.95
CA MET A 1 -7.23 -38.25 -34.07
C MET A 1 -6.72 -38.08 -32.65
N LYS A 2 -6.16 -39.12 -32.02
CA LYS A 2 -5.65 -39.07 -30.61
C LYS A 2 -4.53 -38.04 -30.36
N LEU A 3 -3.60 -37.85 -31.33
CA LEU A 3 -2.49 -36.90 -31.19
C LEU A 3 -2.96 -35.42 -31.18
N LYS A 4 -3.97 -35.08 -32.00
CA LYS A 4 -4.56 -33.72 -32.00
C LYS A 4 -5.31 -33.41 -30.70
N LEU A 5 -5.99 -34.41 -30.12
CA LEU A 5 -6.71 -34.25 -28.85
C LEU A 5 -5.72 -34.05 -27.70
N MET A 6 -4.57 -34.72 -27.71
CA MET A 6 -3.51 -34.59 -26.71
C MET A 6 -2.83 -33.25 -26.79
N PHE A 7 -2.62 -32.69 -28.00
CA PHE A 7 -2.09 -31.35 -28.18
C PHE A 7 -3.06 -30.27 -27.67
N ILE A 8 -4.36 -30.41 -27.93
CA ILE A 8 -5.40 -29.48 -27.45
C ILE A 8 -5.49 -29.56 -25.92
N ALA A 9 -5.47 -30.76 -25.34
CA ALA A 9 -5.50 -30.91 -23.86
C ALA A 9 -4.26 -30.36 -23.18
N CYS A 10 -3.05 -30.53 -23.75
CA CYS A 10 -1.83 -29.89 -23.23
C CYS A 10 -1.89 -28.35 -23.36
N PHE A 11 -2.42 -27.84 -24.47
CA PHE A 11 -2.51 -26.41 -24.70
C PHE A 11 -3.54 -25.73 -23.76
N THR A 12 -4.68 -26.40 -23.49
CA THR A 12 -5.67 -25.92 -22.52
C THR A 12 -5.16 -25.97 -21.09
N LEU A 13 -4.37 -26.97 -20.69
CA LEU A 13 -3.73 -27.05 -19.37
C LEU A 13 -2.66 -25.96 -19.17
N LEU A 14 -1.95 -25.59 -20.22
CA LEU A 14 -0.99 -24.47 -20.18
C LEU A 14 -1.70 -23.12 -19.99
N LEU A 15 -2.88 -22.93 -20.58
CA LEU A 15 -3.64 -21.68 -20.46
C LEU A 15 -4.24 -21.45 -19.06
N VAL A 16 -4.66 -22.50 -18.36
CA VAL A 16 -5.24 -22.39 -17.01
C VAL A 16 -4.18 -21.97 -15.96
N GLY A 17 -2.91 -22.32 -16.21
CA GLY A 17 -1.80 -21.91 -15.32
C GLY A 17 -1.25 -20.50 -15.55
N CYS A 18 -1.73 -19.79 -16.57
CA CYS A 18 -1.11 -18.55 -17.04
C CYS A 18 -1.62 -17.26 -16.37
N THR A 19 -2.75 -17.32 -15.69
CA THR A 19 -3.29 -16.17 -14.93
C THR A 19 -2.94 -16.30 -13.46
N GLY A 20 -2.64 -15.20 -12.83
CA GLY A 20 -2.40 -15.16 -11.39
C GLY A 20 -1.87 -13.81 -10.94
N SER A 21 -2.28 -13.43 -9.74
CA SER A 21 -1.76 -12.27 -9.02
C SER A 21 -1.70 -12.59 -7.55
N GLU A 22 -0.75 -11.99 -6.86
CA GLU A 22 -0.58 -12.14 -5.42
C GLU A 22 -0.17 -10.78 -4.83
N ILE A 23 -0.82 -10.39 -3.73
CA ILE A 23 -0.44 -9.22 -2.95
C ILE A 23 0.06 -9.72 -1.60
N LYS A 24 1.32 -9.41 -1.28
CA LYS A 24 1.94 -9.70 0.02
C LYS A 24 2.19 -8.40 0.75
N ILE A 25 1.82 -8.34 2.02
CA ILE A 25 1.97 -7.16 2.87
C ILE A 25 2.73 -7.53 4.11
N LYS A 26 3.69 -6.70 4.48
CA LYS A 26 4.46 -6.84 5.73
C LYS A 26 4.46 -5.52 6.49
N PRO A 27 4.04 -5.55 7.75
CA PRO A 27 3.51 -6.69 8.53
C PRO A 27 2.04 -7.00 8.19
N GLU A 28 1.67 -8.29 8.22
CA GLU A 28 0.33 -8.78 7.84
C GLU A 28 -0.78 -8.43 8.84
N ASN A 29 -0.41 -8.21 10.11
CA ASN A 29 -1.37 -8.15 11.23
C ASN A 29 -2.17 -6.84 11.30
N PHE A 30 -2.00 -5.90 10.35
CA PHE A 30 -2.60 -4.58 10.40
C PHE A 30 -3.63 -4.30 9.29
N LEU A 31 -4.10 -5.33 8.60
CA LEU A 31 -5.10 -5.20 7.53
C LEU A 31 -6.55 -5.15 8.05
N LEU A 32 -6.79 -5.61 9.27
CA LEU A 32 -8.12 -5.60 9.86
C LEU A 32 -8.52 -4.19 10.29
N ASP A 33 -9.81 -3.88 10.14
CA ASP A 33 -10.36 -2.62 10.65
C ASP A 33 -10.19 -2.55 12.17
N GLN A 34 -9.43 -1.56 12.61
CA GLN A 34 -9.26 -1.28 14.02
C GLN A 34 -10.25 -0.20 14.43
N ARG A 35 -10.95 -0.45 15.53
CA ARG A 35 -11.78 0.56 16.19
C ARG A 35 -11.20 0.82 17.56
N PHE A 36 -10.91 2.07 17.80
CA PHE A 36 -10.38 2.53 19.07
C PHE A 36 -11.51 3.17 19.89
N ASN A 37 -11.36 3.17 21.20
CA ASN A 37 -12.14 4.08 22.04
C ASN A 37 -11.62 5.50 21.80
N GLU A 38 -12.51 6.48 21.74
CA GLU A 38 -12.13 7.90 21.56
C GLU A 38 -11.08 8.28 22.60
N SER A 39 -9.84 8.52 22.13
CA SER A 39 -8.72 8.90 22.98
C SER A 39 -8.56 10.43 23.06
N TYR A 40 -9.08 11.11 22.04
CA TYR A 40 -8.99 12.56 21.92
C TYR A 40 -10.36 13.13 21.55
N SER A 41 -10.69 14.30 22.13
CA SER A 41 -11.94 14.99 21.74
C SER A 41 -11.84 15.56 20.34
N SER A 42 -10.70 16.10 19.98
CA SER A 42 -10.43 16.63 18.64
C SER A 42 -8.95 16.53 18.27
N ILE A 43 -8.69 16.26 16.99
CA ILE A 43 -7.35 16.18 16.41
C ILE A 43 -7.23 17.20 15.27
N GLY A 44 -6.19 18.03 15.32
CA GLY A 44 -5.71 18.79 14.16
C GLY A 44 -4.63 18.01 13.43
N LEU A 45 -4.72 17.86 12.11
CA LEU A 45 -3.72 17.16 11.33
C LEU A 45 -2.93 18.13 10.45
N LEU A 46 -1.61 18.12 10.59
CA LEU A 46 -0.66 18.89 9.80
C LEU A 46 0.16 17.96 8.92
N ASP A 47 0.40 18.40 7.70
CA ASP A 47 1.28 17.70 6.76
C ASP A 47 2.69 18.31 6.84
N ALA A 48 3.62 17.57 7.42
CA ALA A 48 5.03 17.88 7.47
C ALA A 48 5.85 17.04 6.48
N SER A 49 5.17 16.42 5.50
CA SER A 49 5.81 15.51 4.55
C SER A 49 6.86 16.26 3.72
N THR A 50 8.11 15.87 3.89
CA THR A 50 9.24 16.30 3.05
C THR A 50 9.57 15.30 1.97
N GLY A 51 8.97 14.11 2.04
CA GLY A 51 9.17 13.00 1.12
C GLY A 51 8.41 13.17 -0.20
N LYS A 52 8.85 12.41 -1.20
CA LYS A 52 8.14 12.33 -2.48
C LYS A 52 7.14 11.18 -2.40
N ASN A 53 5.86 11.52 -2.50
CA ASN A 53 4.84 10.50 -2.67
C ASN A 53 4.71 10.14 -4.16
N LEU A 54 4.49 8.86 -4.43
CA LEU A 54 4.16 8.38 -5.77
C LEU A 54 2.83 9.01 -6.23
N PRO A 55 2.73 9.45 -7.49
CA PRO A 55 1.47 10.03 -8.01
C PRO A 55 0.27 9.09 -7.87
N SER A 56 0.48 7.77 -8.05
CA SER A 56 -0.55 6.74 -7.89
C SER A 56 -1.04 6.57 -6.45
N VAL A 57 -0.25 7.00 -5.47
CA VAL A 57 -0.58 6.90 -4.04
C VAL A 57 -1.46 8.06 -3.57
N GLY A 58 -1.28 9.26 -4.16
CA GLY A 58 -2.00 10.48 -3.76
C GLY A 58 -1.53 11.03 -2.41
N ASN A 59 -2.34 11.88 -1.79
CA ASN A 59 -2.02 12.51 -0.52
C ASN A 59 -2.25 11.56 0.65
N LEU A 60 -1.15 11.10 1.27
CA LEU A 60 -1.19 10.16 2.40
C LEU A 60 -1.72 10.82 3.69
N THR A 61 -1.43 12.09 3.92
CA THR A 61 -1.94 12.80 5.10
C THR A 61 -3.46 12.96 5.05
N GLU A 62 -4.01 13.27 3.88
CA GLU A 62 -5.46 13.31 3.68
C GLU A 62 -6.08 11.92 3.90
N ALA A 63 -5.51 10.88 3.31
CA ALA A 63 -5.96 9.51 3.50
C ALA A 63 -5.90 9.10 4.98
N PHE A 64 -4.85 9.50 5.70
CA PHE A 64 -4.72 9.26 7.14
C PHE A 64 -5.80 9.97 7.95
N SER A 65 -6.20 11.19 7.56
CA SER A 65 -7.30 11.90 8.22
C SER A 65 -8.62 11.13 8.14
N HIS A 66 -8.88 10.48 7.01
CA HIS A 66 -10.06 9.62 6.83
C HIS A 66 -9.97 8.36 7.71
N GLU A 67 -8.79 7.76 7.84
CA GLU A 67 -8.61 6.58 8.69
C GLU A 67 -8.76 6.90 10.18
N ILE A 68 -8.27 8.05 10.65
CA ILE A 68 -8.48 8.53 12.04
C ILE A 68 -9.98 8.63 12.35
N ARG A 69 -10.78 9.19 11.41
CA ARG A 69 -12.24 9.28 11.55
C ARG A 69 -12.90 7.91 11.57
N ALA A 70 -12.52 7.03 10.63
CA ALA A 70 -13.08 5.70 10.49
C ALA A 70 -12.80 4.81 11.71
N SER A 71 -11.59 4.90 12.27
CA SER A 71 -11.14 4.14 13.43
C SER A 71 -11.61 4.70 14.78
N ARG A 72 -12.27 5.89 14.81
CA ARG A 72 -12.79 6.56 16.00
C ARG A 72 -11.74 6.90 17.05
N VAL A 73 -10.52 7.23 16.63
CA VAL A 73 -9.48 7.70 17.55
C VAL A 73 -9.85 9.05 18.16
N ALA A 74 -10.55 9.89 17.40
CA ALA A 74 -11.10 11.15 17.87
C ALA A 74 -12.53 11.36 17.39
N LYS A 75 -13.26 12.21 18.11
CA LYS A 75 -14.61 12.63 17.71
C LYS A 75 -14.56 13.56 16.51
N ASP A 76 -13.69 14.57 16.56
CA ASP A 76 -13.54 15.56 15.51
C ASP A 76 -12.11 15.55 14.95
N VAL A 77 -11.98 15.61 13.62
CA VAL A 77 -10.68 15.63 12.92
C VAL A 77 -10.67 16.78 11.91
N TYR A 78 -9.72 17.68 12.08
CA TYR A 78 -9.51 18.87 11.23
C TYR A 78 -8.31 18.62 10.31
N TYR A 79 -8.55 18.64 8.99
CA TYR A 79 -7.50 18.56 7.98
C TYR A 79 -7.82 19.48 6.79
N PRO A 80 -6.88 20.30 6.35
CA PRO A 80 -5.68 20.70 7.10
C PRO A 80 -6.06 21.51 8.36
N ALA A 81 -5.32 21.27 9.44
CA ALA A 81 -5.54 22.04 10.67
C ALA A 81 -5.17 23.51 10.48
N ARG A 82 -6.00 24.39 11.01
CA ARG A 82 -5.79 25.85 10.99
C ARG A 82 -5.42 26.37 12.38
N PRO A 83 -4.70 27.50 12.47
CA PRO A 83 -4.34 28.08 13.77
C PRO A 83 -5.54 28.39 14.67
N ASP A 84 -6.72 28.65 14.08
CA ASP A 84 -7.94 28.98 14.80
C ASP A 84 -8.73 27.74 15.26
N ASP A 85 -8.35 26.54 14.79
CA ASP A 85 -9.00 25.30 15.18
C ASP A 85 -8.64 24.96 16.62
N LYS A 86 -9.67 24.86 17.48
CA LYS A 86 -9.50 24.43 18.86
C LYS A 86 -9.38 22.91 18.91
N THR A 87 -8.15 22.42 18.84
CA THR A 87 -7.86 20.99 18.90
C THR A 87 -7.28 20.58 20.24
N ASP A 88 -7.65 19.40 20.72
CA ASP A 88 -7.09 18.82 21.95
C ASP A 88 -5.61 18.48 21.76
N VAL A 89 -5.32 17.90 20.60
CA VAL A 89 -3.96 17.57 20.16
C VAL A 89 -3.77 17.86 18.67
N THR A 90 -2.53 18.06 18.27
CA THR A 90 -2.16 18.17 16.85
C THR A 90 -1.28 16.99 16.46
N PHE A 91 -1.65 16.33 15.37
CA PHE A 91 -0.82 15.30 14.74
C PHE A 91 -0.03 15.94 13.60
N GLU A 92 1.28 15.93 13.73
CA GLU A 92 2.20 16.31 12.66
C GLU A 92 2.67 15.04 11.97
N SER A 93 2.27 14.86 10.70
CA SER A 93 2.52 13.65 9.96
C SER A 93 3.54 13.87 8.84
N ASN A 94 4.47 12.93 8.69
CA ASN A 94 5.43 12.91 7.61
C ASN A 94 5.39 11.53 6.95
N PHE A 95 4.93 11.50 5.69
CA PHE A 95 4.77 10.28 4.92
C PHE A 95 5.68 10.26 3.70
N ASN A 96 6.11 9.04 3.32
CA ASN A 96 6.85 8.77 2.10
C ASN A 96 6.38 7.48 1.47
N SER A 97 6.40 7.44 0.12
CA SER A 97 6.11 6.22 -0.63
C SER A 97 7.09 6.03 -1.77
N GLU A 98 7.60 4.81 -1.91
CA GLU A 98 8.59 4.41 -2.91
C GLU A 98 8.08 3.19 -3.68
N LEU A 99 8.49 3.07 -4.94
CA LEU A 99 8.22 1.92 -5.81
C LEU A 99 9.53 1.41 -6.39
N ASP A 100 9.82 0.13 -6.18
CA ASP A 100 10.84 -0.61 -6.92
C ASP A 100 10.15 -1.57 -7.91
N THR A 101 10.39 -1.37 -9.17
CA THR A 101 9.83 -2.20 -10.26
C THR A 101 10.75 -3.35 -10.64
N HIS A 102 11.85 -3.56 -9.91
CA HIS A 102 12.86 -4.58 -10.25
C HIS A 102 13.25 -4.57 -11.74
N SER A 103 13.46 -3.37 -12.29
CA SER A 103 13.66 -3.16 -13.73
C SER A 103 14.76 -4.03 -14.34
N GLY A 104 15.82 -4.35 -13.57
CA GLY A 104 16.89 -5.23 -14.01
C GLY A 104 16.41 -6.68 -14.22
N SER A 105 15.59 -7.21 -13.31
CA SER A 105 15.02 -8.56 -13.45
C SER A 105 13.96 -8.62 -14.53
N ALA A 106 13.15 -7.57 -14.68
CA ALA A 106 12.16 -7.45 -15.75
C ALA A 106 12.82 -7.44 -17.12
N PHE A 107 13.93 -6.71 -17.27
CA PHE A 107 14.73 -6.72 -18.52
C PHE A 107 15.28 -8.11 -18.83
N ALA A 108 15.87 -8.81 -17.86
CA ALA A 108 16.39 -10.17 -18.04
C ALA A 108 15.28 -11.16 -18.43
N LYS A 109 14.10 -11.07 -17.79
CA LYS A 109 12.91 -11.89 -18.14
C LYS A 109 12.45 -11.60 -19.55
N SER A 110 12.36 -10.34 -19.96
CA SER A 110 11.97 -9.92 -21.31
C SER A 110 12.95 -10.39 -22.38
N PHE A 111 14.25 -10.35 -22.09
CA PHE A 111 15.29 -10.87 -22.99
C PHE A 111 15.15 -12.39 -23.20
N LEU A 112 14.97 -13.15 -22.11
CA LEU A 112 14.74 -14.59 -22.18
C LEU A 112 13.46 -14.94 -22.94
N THR A 113 12.40 -14.16 -22.72
CA THR A 113 11.12 -14.32 -23.42
C THR A 113 11.26 -14.12 -24.92
N GLY A 114 11.97 -13.05 -25.35
CA GLY A 114 12.24 -12.79 -26.74
C GLY A 114 13.04 -13.92 -27.41
N PHE A 115 14.03 -14.46 -26.70
CA PHE A 115 14.86 -15.55 -27.19
C PHE A 115 14.09 -16.89 -27.32
N THR A 116 13.08 -17.11 -26.49
CA THR A 116 12.25 -18.33 -26.48
C THR A 116 10.94 -18.18 -27.25
N PHE A 117 10.82 -17.16 -28.12
CA PHE A 117 9.59 -16.88 -28.88
C PHE A 117 8.34 -16.80 -28.02
N PHE A 118 8.44 -16.15 -26.86
CA PHE A 118 7.34 -15.95 -25.89
C PHE A 118 6.81 -17.22 -25.22
N ILE A 119 7.43 -18.39 -25.43
CA ILE A 119 6.96 -19.64 -24.83
C ILE A 119 7.08 -19.65 -23.30
N LEU A 120 8.11 -18.98 -22.75
CA LEU A 120 8.37 -18.94 -21.33
C LEU A 120 7.68 -17.78 -20.60
N GLU A 121 7.14 -16.80 -21.31
CA GLU A 121 6.54 -15.61 -20.73
C GLU A 121 5.39 -15.91 -19.74
N PRO A 122 4.47 -16.89 -20.03
CA PRO A 122 3.38 -17.21 -19.12
C PRO A 122 3.79 -17.73 -17.75
N ILE A 123 5.02 -18.19 -17.57
CA ILE A 123 5.50 -18.72 -16.28
C ILE A 123 6.19 -17.65 -15.43
N PHE A 124 6.54 -16.49 -15.99
CA PHE A 124 7.22 -15.44 -15.26
C PHE A 124 6.26 -14.62 -14.40
N TRP A 125 6.73 -14.28 -13.21
CA TRP A 125 6.11 -13.32 -12.32
C TRP A 125 6.82 -11.98 -12.46
N TYR A 126 6.05 -10.91 -12.45
CA TYR A 126 6.52 -9.54 -12.44
C TYR A 126 6.18 -8.95 -11.08
N ASP A 127 7.19 -8.52 -10.35
CA ASP A 127 7.06 -8.03 -8.99
C ASP A 127 7.20 -6.50 -8.96
N PHE A 128 6.31 -5.88 -8.21
CA PHE A 128 6.29 -4.44 -7.93
C PHE A 128 6.31 -4.28 -6.42
N ASP A 129 7.39 -3.74 -5.89
CA ASP A 129 7.55 -3.54 -4.46
C ASP A 129 7.27 -2.09 -4.09
N TYR A 130 6.21 -1.88 -3.33
CA TYR A 130 5.84 -0.59 -2.76
C TYR A 130 6.29 -0.55 -1.31
N LYS A 131 6.95 0.52 -0.95
CA LYS A 131 7.34 0.79 0.43
C LYS A 131 6.63 2.06 0.90
N PHE A 132 5.88 1.93 1.95
CA PHE A 132 5.22 3.04 2.64
C PHE A 132 5.89 3.25 3.98
N SER A 133 6.26 4.47 4.28
CA SER A 133 6.80 4.84 5.59
C SER A 133 6.12 6.10 6.11
N GLY A 134 6.00 6.20 7.41
CA GLY A 134 5.40 7.36 8.04
C GLY A 134 5.82 7.53 9.47
N THR A 135 5.84 8.79 9.90
CA THR A 135 5.99 9.21 11.30
C THR A 135 4.84 10.13 11.66
N VAL A 136 4.38 10.02 12.89
CA VAL A 136 3.37 10.90 13.47
C VAL A 136 3.85 11.36 14.82
N ASP A 137 4.00 12.67 14.96
CA ASP A 137 4.27 13.34 16.23
C ASP A 137 2.96 13.90 16.78
N VAL A 138 2.62 13.50 18.00
CA VAL A 138 1.45 14.01 18.72
C VAL A 138 1.89 15.20 19.56
N LEU A 139 1.36 16.37 19.24
CA LEU A 139 1.67 17.61 19.94
C LEU A 139 0.49 18.03 20.83
N LYS A 140 0.80 18.45 22.05
CA LYS A 140 -0.13 19.13 22.95
C LYS A 140 0.54 20.42 23.43
N ASP A 141 -0.16 21.53 23.29
CA ASP A 141 0.37 22.86 23.62
C ASP A 141 1.74 23.16 22.96
N GLY A 142 1.91 22.71 21.71
CA GLY A 142 3.14 22.87 20.93
C GLY A 142 4.31 21.97 21.36
N LYS A 143 4.10 21.04 22.29
CA LYS A 143 5.13 20.09 22.73
C LYS A 143 4.81 18.69 22.26
N VAL A 144 5.79 17.99 21.71
CA VAL A 144 5.65 16.58 21.36
C VAL A 144 5.49 15.77 22.64
N ILE A 145 4.34 15.11 22.77
CA ILE A 145 4.00 14.24 23.90
C ILE A 145 4.14 12.76 23.53
N LYS A 146 4.08 12.45 22.24
CA LYS A 146 4.21 11.08 21.73
C LYS A 146 4.70 11.10 20.29
N GLN A 147 5.45 10.07 19.90
CA GLN A 147 5.91 9.84 18.54
C GLN A 147 5.64 8.39 18.14
N SER A 148 5.18 8.19 16.92
CA SER A 148 5.03 6.87 16.31
C SER A 148 5.69 6.85 14.95
N SER A 149 6.27 5.71 14.59
CA SER A 149 6.82 5.46 13.25
C SER A 149 6.46 4.08 12.78
N ALA A 150 6.16 3.95 11.50
CA ALA A 150 5.81 2.67 10.90
C ALA A 150 6.34 2.55 9.47
N VAL A 151 6.54 1.32 9.06
CA VAL A 151 6.91 0.95 7.68
C VAL A 151 6.05 -0.23 7.25
N THR A 152 5.57 -0.15 6.01
CA THR A 152 4.82 -1.23 5.37
C THR A 152 5.41 -1.50 4.00
N ASP A 153 5.79 -2.75 3.77
CA ASP A 153 6.22 -3.24 2.47
C ASP A 153 5.08 -4.02 1.82
N VAL A 154 4.81 -3.73 0.55
CA VAL A 154 3.78 -4.39 -0.25
C VAL A 154 4.41 -4.91 -1.53
N THR A 155 4.38 -6.22 -1.73
CA THR A 155 4.80 -6.84 -2.99
C THR A 155 3.56 -7.25 -3.78
N LEU A 156 3.39 -6.66 -4.96
CA LEU A 156 2.40 -7.07 -5.95
C LEU A 156 3.11 -7.94 -6.99
N SER A 157 2.81 -9.23 -7.01
CA SER A 157 3.30 -10.17 -8.01
C SER A 157 2.21 -10.49 -9.03
N VAL A 158 2.50 -10.32 -10.32
CA VAL A 158 1.54 -10.52 -11.40
C VAL A 158 2.13 -11.38 -12.49
N LYS A 159 1.38 -12.36 -12.98
CA LYS A 159 1.73 -13.12 -14.18
C LYS A 159 1.39 -12.33 -15.44
N TRP A 160 2.11 -12.59 -16.53
CA TRP A 160 2.00 -11.84 -17.78
C TRP A 160 0.56 -11.70 -18.31
N LEU A 161 -0.23 -12.77 -18.33
CA LEU A 161 -1.62 -12.72 -18.81
C LEU A 161 -2.57 -11.92 -17.90
N SER A 162 -2.15 -11.60 -16.68
CA SER A 162 -2.90 -10.75 -15.75
C SER A 162 -2.47 -9.28 -15.81
N LEU A 163 -1.53 -8.91 -16.69
CA LEU A 163 -1.05 -7.54 -16.82
C LEU A 163 -2.14 -6.55 -17.28
N GLY A 164 -3.20 -7.04 -17.95
CA GLY A 164 -4.37 -6.22 -18.30
C GLY A 164 -5.12 -5.64 -17.09
N ASP A 165 -5.04 -6.30 -15.94
CA ASP A 165 -5.71 -5.90 -14.69
C ASP A 165 -4.75 -5.22 -13.69
N VAL A 166 -3.50 -4.94 -14.09
CA VAL A 166 -2.45 -4.40 -13.20
C VAL A 166 -2.90 -3.13 -12.48
N SER A 167 -3.54 -2.20 -13.17
CA SER A 167 -3.98 -0.94 -12.56
C SER A 167 -4.96 -1.14 -11.41
N LYS A 168 -5.85 -2.12 -11.51
CA LYS A 168 -6.79 -2.48 -10.45
C LYS A 168 -6.07 -3.14 -9.28
N LEU A 169 -5.18 -4.10 -9.58
CA LEU A 169 -4.38 -4.80 -8.58
C LEU A 169 -3.41 -3.84 -7.86
N GLU A 170 -2.83 -2.90 -8.59
CA GLU A 170 -2.01 -1.84 -8.04
C GLU A 170 -2.80 -0.95 -7.06
N SER A 171 -3.99 -0.52 -7.47
CA SER A 171 -4.87 0.26 -6.60
C SER A 171 -5.23 -0.49 -5.32
N GLU A 172 -5.48 -1.79 -5.42
CA GLU A 172 -5.74 -2.65 -4.26
C GLU A 172 -4.52 -2.78 -3.37
N ALA A 173 -3.35 -3.05 -3.92
CA ALA A 173 -2.08 -3.17 -3.20
C ALA A 173 -1.75 -1.87 -2.45
N ILE A 174 -1.88 -0.72 -3.12
CA ILE A 174 -1.69 0.60 -2.51
C ILE A 174 -2.69 0.85 -1.38
N SER A 175 -3.96 0.52 -1.58
CA SER A 175 -5.01 0.68 -0.56
C SER A 175 -4.70 -0.14 0.69
N GLN A 176 -4.33 -1.40 0.51
CA GLN A 176 -3.96 -2.29 1.61
C GLN A 176 -2.68 -1.84 2.32
N GLY A 177 -1.68 -1.35 1.56
CA GLY A 177 -0.45 -0.80 2.12
C GLY A 177 -0.69 0.42 3.00
N LYS A 178 -1.51 1.38 2.53
CA LYS A 178 -1.93 2.55 3.32
C LYS A 178 -2.63 2.13 4.60
N LYS A 179 -3.61 1.23 4.50
CA LYS A 179 -4.36 0.72 5.64
C LYS A 179 -3.44 0.08 6.69
N SER A 180 -2.51 -0.76 6.26
CA SER A 180 -1.54 -1.38 7.16
C SER A 180 -0.66 -0.33 7.86
N LEU A 181 -0.11 0.64 7.11
CA LEU A 181 0.70 1.73 7.67
C LEU A 181 -0.08 2.53 8.72
N PHE A 182 -1.29 2.97 8.37
CA PHE A 182 -2.10 3.82 9.24
C PHE A 182 -2.53 3.10 10.52
N ASN A 183 -2.90 1.82 10.41
CA ASN A 183 -3.26 1.01 11.56
C ASN A 183 -2.09 0.79 12.53
N GLN A 184 -0.86 0.65 12.01
CA GLN A 184 0.34 0.58 12.86
C GLN A 184 0.51 1.88 13.64
N LEU A 185 0.48 3.03 12.94
CA LEU A 185 0.65 4.34 13.55
C LEU A 185 -0.43 4.63 14.59
N LEU A 186 -1.69 4.39 14.27
CA LEU A 186 -2.82 4.63 15.17
C LEU A 186 -2.77 3.75 16.40
N ARG A 187 -2.39 2.47 16.26
CA ARG A 187 -2.23 1.57 17.40
C ARG A 187 -1.15 2.05 18.36
N ASP A 188 -0.04 2.57 17.82
CA ASP A 188 1.03 3.06 18.65
C ASP A 188 0.70 4.40 19.31
N VAL A 189 -0.03 5.28 18.61
CA VAL A 189 -0.52 6.55 19.18
C VAL A 189 -1.58 6.33 20.25
N HIS A 190 -2.42 5.30 20.11
CA HIS A 190 -3.51 5.00 21.05
C HIS A 190 -3.03 4.37 22.37
N LYS A 191 -1.91 3.63 22.39
CA LYS A 191 -1.33 3.05 23.62
C LYS A 191 -0.81 4.13 24.56
#